data_9c8bec84a875a300d4ea8a8bbed450ad
#
_entry.id   9c8bec84a875a300d4ea8a8bbed450ad
#
_cell.length_a   1.000
_cell.length_b   1.000
_cell.length_c   1.000
_cell.angle_alpha   90.00
_cell.angle_beta   90.00
_cell.angle_gamma   90.00
#
_symmetry.space_group_name_H-M   'P 1'
#
loop_
_entity.id
_entity.type
_entity.pdbx_description
1 polymer ?
#
loop_
_entity_poly.entity_id
_entity_poly.type
_entity_poly.pdbx_seq_one_letter_code
_entity_poly.pdbx_strand_id
1 'polypeptide(L)'
;MAGVDFEQGPGGIKLAFLQDGSGDDLGRCGFFWLGGFMSDMLGTKAEALAALARETRRPGLRFDYSGHGQSEGLFTDGTISEWLEQSIHMFIEKTKSKRIIVGSSMGGWLALLLAKVLLRDDPRAARRIAGIVLIAPAADMTNDLMWDEFSPEVRQQLEARGVYQRPSEYGDPMPITLKLLEDGAKHLLLKTGLELPCPVRILQGSSDPDVPPSHALKVFEALSGPDITMTLIKGGDHRLSTRGQLMLIRETALQLAERADGITP
;
A
#
# COMPACT_ATOMS: atom_id res chain seq x y z
N MET A 1 -1.33 -16.98 -18.86
CA MET A 1 -1.07 -16.21 -17.60
C MET A 1 0.43 -16.02 -17.53
N ALA A 2 0.91 -14.80 -17.29
CA ALA A 2 2.34 -14.58 -17.00
C ALA A 2 2.70 -15.41 -15.76
N GLY A 3 3.83 -16.10 -15.80
CA GLY A 3 4.33 -16.83 -14.62
C GLY A 3 4.74 -15.84 -13.55
N VAL A 4 4.75 -16.27 -12.29
CA VAL A 4 5.31 -15.49 -11.18
C VAL A 4 6.83 -15.47 -11.33
N ASP A 5 7.40 -14.29 -11.33
CA ASP A 5 8.84 -14.07 -11.33
C ASP A 5 9.33 -13.80 -9.90
N PHE A 6 10.64 -13.92 -9.70
CA PHE A 6 11.26 -13.68 -8.40
C PHE A 6 12.42 -12.69 -8.52
N GLU A 7 12.52 -11.79 -7.56
CA GLU A 7 13.60 -10.83 -7.41
C GLU A 7 14.36 -11.06 -6.12
N GLN A 8 15.67 -10.91 -6.16
CA GLN A 8 16.51 -10.92 -4.96
C GLN A 8 16.39 -9.57 -4.28
N GLY A 9 15.57 -9.52 -3.23
CA GLY A 9 15.32 -8.30 -2.46
C GLY A 9 16.39 -8.01 -1.41
N PRO A 10 16.22 -6.92 -0.67
CA PRO A 10 17.06 -6.58 0.47
C PRO A 10 17.16 -7.74 1.47
N GLY A 11 18.30 -7.88 2.11
CA GLY A 11 18.56 -8.98 3.03
C GLY A 11 18.71 -10.36 2.38
N GLY A 12 18.72 -10.44 1.04
CA GLY A 12 18.88 -11.69 0.31
C GLY A 12 17.62 -12.54 0.20
N ILE A 13 16.44 -11.98 0.53
CA ILE A 13 15.16 -12.69 0.47
C ILE A 13 14.57 -12.65 -0.93
N LYS A 14 13.95 -13.74 -1.40
CA LYS A 14 13.28 -13.76 -2.70
C LYS A 14 11.87 -13.19 -2.60
N LEU A 15 11.61 -12.16 -3.39
CA LEU A 15 10.31 -11.50 -3.50
C LEU A 15 9.62 -11.95 -4.78
N ALA A 16 8.43 -12.49 -4.65
CA ALA A 16 7.58 -12.87 -5.77
C ALA A 16 6.90 -11.64 -6.37
N PHE A 17 6.86 -11.52 -7.69
CA PHE A 17 6.21 -10.41 -8.37
C PHE A 17 5.58 -10.80 -9.70
N LEU A 18 4.66 -9.95 -10.16
CA LEU A 18 4.02 -10.03 -11.46
C LEU A 18 4.13 -8.69 -12.18
N GLN A 19 4.48 -8.74 -13.46
CA GLN A 19 4.39 -7.61 -14.37
C GLN A 19 3.16 -7.77 -15.26
N ASP A 20 2.32 -6.76 -15.27
CA ASP A 20 1.08 -6.73 -16.04
C ASP A 20 1.13 -5.70 -17.17
N GLY A 21 0.29 -5.89 -18.18
CA GLY A 21 0.14 -4.95 -19.28
C GLY A 21 1.32 -4.96 -20.25
N SER A 22 1.78 -3.77 -20.65
CA SER A 22 2.96 -3.61 -21.50
C SER A 22 4.22 -3.33 -20.67
N GLY A 23 5.39 -3.56 -21.26
CA GLY A 23 6.64 -3.10 -20.68
C GLY A 23 6.74 -1.57 -20.60
N ASP A 24 7.80 -1.10 -19.93
CA ASP A 24 8.08 0.34 -19.74
C ASP A 24 8.46 1.08 -21.05
N ASP A 25 8.63 0.37 -22.14
CA ASP A 25 9.14 0.88 -23.41
C ASP A 25 8.21 1.87 -24.12
N LEU A 26 6.90 1.85 -23.77
CA LEU A 26 5.92 2.77 -24.34
C LEU A 26 5.92 4.16 -23.70
N GLY A 27 6.70 4.39 -22.65
CA GLY A 27 6.79 5.68 -21.94
C GLY A 27 5.49 6.10 -21.22
N ARG A 28 4.48 5.25 -21.17
CA ARG A 28 3.21 5.52 -20.50
C ARG A 28 3.35 5.42 -18.98
N CYS A 29 2.60 6.25 -18.27
CA CYS A 29 2.45 6.11 -16.83
C CYS A 29 1.74 4.80 -16.50
N GLY A 30 2.35 4.00 -15.64
CA GLY A 30 1.84 2.70 -15.21
C GLY A 30 1.38 2.69 -13.77
N PHE A 31 1.22 1.48 -13.23
CA PHE A 31 0.71 1.26 -11.88
C PHE A 31 1.73 0.48 -11.04
N PHE A 32 1.79 0.78 -9.75
CA PHE A 32 2.56 0.05 -8.76
C PHE A 32 1.66 -0.26 -7.56
N TRP A 33 1.41 -1.54 -7.32
CA TRP A 33 0.52 -2.01 -6.27
C TRP A 33 1.28 -2.31 -4.98
N LEU A 34 0.75 -1.83 -3.86
CA LEU A 34 1.19 -2.13 -2.50
C LEU A 34 0.03 -2.75 -1.71
N GLY A 35 0.18 -4.01 -1.33
CA GLY A 35 -0.83 -4.81 -0.62
C GLY A 35 -1.00 -4.40 0.84
N GLY A 36 -2.12 -4.84 1.44
CA GLY A 36 -2.39 -4.69 2.88
C GLY A 36 -1.72 -5.77 3.72
N PHE A 37 -1.85 -5.64 5.03
CA PHE A 37 -1.39 -6.61 6.03
C PHE A 37 -2.05 -7.97 5.80
N MET A 38 -1.26 -9.05 5.75
CA MET A 38 -1.69 -10.42 5.42
C MET A 38 -2.39 -10.56 4.06
N SER A 39 -2.15 -9.66 3.12
CA SER A 39 -2.69 -9.69 1.76
C SER A 39 -1.63 -10.13 0.79
N ASP A 40 -2.03 -10.68 -0.35
CA ASP A 40 -1.12 -11.06 -1.43
C ASP A 40 -1.36 -10.26 -2.73
N MET A 41 -0.47 -10.40 -3.68
CA MET A 41 -0.53 -9.73 -5.00
C MET A 41 -1.63 -10.28 -5.92
N LEU A 42 -2.34 -11.35 -5.53
CA LEU A 42 -3.45 -11.95 -6.27
C LEU A 42 -4.83 -11.51 -5.72
N GLY A 43 -4.85 -10.70 -4.66
CA GLY A 43 -6.07 -10.20 -4.06
C GLY A 43 -6.94 -9.39 -5.04
N THR A 44 -8.24 -9.33 -4.78
CA THR A 44 -9.27 -8.77 -5.69
C THR A 44 -8.93 -7.37 -6.24
N LYS A 45 -8.41 -6.48 -5.38
CA LYS A 45 -8.03 -5.11 -5.81
C LYS A 45 -6.78 -5.12 -6.68
N ALA A 46 -5.80 -5.95 -6.34
CA ALA A 46 -4.57 -6.13 -7.12
C ALA A 46 -4.89 -6.65 -8.53
N GLU A 47 -5.76 -7.68 -8.62
CA GLU A 47 -6.23 -8.23 -9.90
C GLU A 47 -7.04 -7.22 -10.73
N ALA A 48 -7.87 -6.39 -10.07
CA ALA A 48 -8.60 -5.34 -10.77
C ALA A 48 -7.66 -4.28 -11.39
N LEU A 49 -6.58 -3.92 -10.68
CA LEU A 49 -5.56 -3.00 -11.19
C LEU A 49 -4.71 -3.65 -12.30
N ALA A 50 -4.37 -4.93 -12.15
CA ALA A 50 -3.67 -5.71 -13.18
C ALA A 50 -4.49 -5.84 -14.47
N ALA A 51 -5.81 -6.06 -14.36
CA ALA A 51 -6.71 -6.05 -15.50
C ALA A 51 -6.73 -4.68 -16.20
N LEU A 52 -6.78 -3.58 -15.42
CA LEU A 52 -6.68 -2.23 -15.95
C LEU A 52 -5.37 -2.00 -16.71
N ALA A 53 -4.25 -2.45 -16.15
CA ALA A 53 -2.93 -2.34 -16.81
C ALA A 53 -2.94 -3.04 -18.18
N ARG A 54 -3.48 -4.26 -18.24
CA ARG A 54 -3.59 -5.04 -19.49
C ARG A 54 -4.52 -4.37 -20.52
N GLU A 55 -5.71 -3.96 -20.10
CA GLU A 55 -6.72 -3.32 -20.95
C GLU A 55 -6.22 -2.01 -21.56
N THR A 56 -5.50 -1.21 -20.78
CA THR A 56 -4.98 0.10 -21.20
C THR A 56 -3.58 0.05 -21.78
N ARG A 57 -2.96 -1.13 -21.84
CA ARG A 57 -1.56 -1.35 -22.27
C ARG A 57 -0.60 -0.44 -21.51
N ARG A 58 -0.80 -0.33 -20.19
CA ARG A 58 0.09 0.39 -19.27
C ARG A 58 0.93 -0.61 -18.49
N PRO A 59 2.18 -0.29 -18.15
CA PRO A 59 2.97 -1.17 -17.31
C PRO A 59 2.37 -1.24 -15.90
N GLY A 60 2.24 -2.44 -15.36
CA GLY A 60 1.80 -2.72 -14.00
C GLY A 60 2.81 -3.57 -13.26
N LEU A 61 3.02 -3.28 -11.99
CA LEU A 61 3.85 -4.08 -11.09
C LEU A 61 3.10 -4.32 -9.79
N ARG A 62 3.04 -5.57 -9.37
CA ARG A 62 2.55 -6.02 -8.07
C ARG A 62 3.48 -7.08 -7.52
N PHE A 63 3.69 -7.09 -6.22
CA PHE A 63 4.60 -8.04 -5.57
C PHE A 63 4.10 -8.40 -4.18
N ASP A 64 4.60 -9.50 -3.66
CA ASP A 64 4.41 -9.93 -2.29
C ASP A 64 5.58 -9.49 -1.43
N TYR A 65 5.31 -8.89 -0.28
CA TYR A 65 6.36 -8.64 0.73
C TYR A 65 6.87 -9.96 1.30
N SER A 66 8.02 -9.95 1.96
CA SER A 66 8.47 -11.10 2.74
C SER A 66 7.40 -11.59 3.71
N GLY A 67 7.24 -12.90 3.81
CA GLY A 67 6.21 -13.52 4.64
C GLY A 67 4.77 -13.39 4.12
N HIS A 68 4.56 -12.82 2.92
CA HIS A 68 3.26 -12.74 2.26
C HIS A 68 3.26 -13.57 0.98
N GLY A 69 2.08 -14.09 0.62
CA GLY A 69 1.83 -14.74 -0.66
C GLY A 69 2.87 -15.78 -1.05
N GLN A 70 3.60 -15.53 -2.13
CA GLN A 70 4.60 -16.44 -2.70
C GLN A 70 6.05 -15.99 -2.43
N SER A 71 6.26 -14.90 -1.70
CA SER A 71 7.58 -14.47 -1.27
C SER A 71 8.10 -15.32 -0.12
N GLU A 72 9.43 -15.44 -0.02
CA GLU A 72 10.09 -16.13 1.09
C GLU A 72 9.88 -15.39 2.43
N GLY A 73 10.25 -16.06 3.52
CA GLY A 73 10.24 -15.52 4.88
C GLY A 73 9.01 -15.94 5.68
N LEU A 74 9.06 -15.63 6.98
CA LEU A 74 7.95 -15.86 7.89
C LEU A 74 7.23 -14.52 8.10
N PHE A 75 5.91 -14.54 8.08
CA PHE A 75 5.10 -13.35 8.31
C PHE A 75 5.42 -12.69 9.67
N THR A 76 5.66 -13.50 10.69
CA THR A 76 6.00 -13.06 12.06
C THR A 76 7.37 -12.39 12.19
N ASP A 77 8.24 -12.54 11.18
CA ASP A 77 9.53 -11.85 11.15
C ASP A 77 9.45 -10.47 10.51
N GLY A 78 8.36 -10.21 9.77
CA GLY A 78 8.18 -8.98 9.02
C GLY A 78 7.99 -7.72 9.88
N THR A 79 8.46 -6.59 9.35
CA THR A 79 8.36 -5.27 9.97
C THR A 79 8.00 -4.21 8.93
N ILE A 80 7.56 -3.06 9.39
CA ILE A 80 7.31 -1.91 8.50
C ILE A 80 8.59 -1.46 7.78
N SER A 81 9.73 -1.47 8.47
CA SER A 81 11.04 -1.15 7.88
C SER A 81 11.39 -2.10 6.73
N GLU A 82 11.28 -3.41 6.96
CA GLU A 82 11.60 -4.42 5.94
C GLU A 82 10.67 -4.33 4.73
N TRP A 83 9.36 -4.22 4.94
CA TRP A 83 8.40 -4.11 3.84
C TRP A 83 8.51 -2.78 3.09
N LEU A 84 8.90 -1.70 3.76
CA LEU A 84 9.23 -0.43 3.12
C LEU A 84 10.48 -0.53 2.25
N GLU A 85 11.55 -1.12 2.76
CA GLU A 85 12.80 -1.32 2.02
C GLU A 85 12.57 -2.18 0.77
N GLN A 86 11.79 -3.26 0.90
CA GLN A 86 11.37 -4.10 -0.23
C GLN A 86 10.52 -3.32 -1.24
N SER A 87 9.60 -2.48 -0.78
CA SER A 87 8.77 -1.63 -1.65
C SER A 87 9.61 -0.63 -2.45
N ILE A 88 10.60 -0.01 -1.81
CA ILE A 88 11.55 0.91 -2.46
C ILE A 88 12.41 0.15 -3.48
N HIS A 89 12.94 -1.01 -3.11
CA HIS A 89 13.73 -1.87 -3.99
C HIS A 89 12.93 -2.25 -5.24
N MET A 90 11.73 -2.79 -5.08
CA MET A 90 10.87 -3.17 -6.20
C MET A 90 10.48 -1.98 -7.08
N PHE A 91 10.22 -0.82 -6.49
CA PHE A 91 9.94 0.41 -7.24
C PHE A 91 11.16 0.86 -8.06
N ILE A 92 12.36 0.83 -7.49
CA ILE A 92 13.59 1.26 -8.18
C ILE A 92 13.99 0.29 -9.28
N GLU A 93 14.06 -1.00 -8.96
CA GLU A 93 14.64 -2.02 -9.83
C GLU A 93 13.67 -2.51 -10.92
N LYS A 94 12.36 -2.55 -10.61
CA LYS A 94 11.35 -3.14 -11.52
C LYS A 94 10.48 -2.11 -12.22
N THR A 95 10.68 -0.82 -11.98
CA THR A 95 9.98 0.24 -12.73
C THR A 95 10.96 1.24 -13.32
N LYS A 96 10.68 1.74 -14.53
CA LYS A 96 11.50 2.74 -15.21
C LYS A 96 10.72 4.02 -15.54
N SER A 97 9.49 3.89 -15.98
CA SER A 97 8.60 5.01 -16.30
C SER A 97 7.83 5.52 -15.06
N LYS A 98 7.05 6.58 -15.24
CA LYS A 98 6.17 7.12 -14.21
C LYS A 98 5.19 6.07 -13.70
N ARG A 99 4.82 6.14 -12.43
CA ARG A 99 3.85 5.24 -11.77
C ARG A 99 2.82 6.01 -10.96
N ILE A 100 1.59 5.52 -11.01
CA ILE A 100 0.61 5.75 -9.96
C ILE A 100 0.82 4.64 -8.93
N ILE A 101 1.18 5.03 -7.71
CA ILE A 101 1.27 4.09 -6.59
C ILE A 101 -0.14 3.88 -6.04
N VAL A 102 -0.58 2.63 -5.98
CA VAL A 102 -1.89 2.27 -5.43
C VAL A 102 -1.68 1.41 -4.20
N GLY A 103 -1.94 1.96 -3.03
CA GLY A 103 -1.74 1.29 -1.75
C GLY A 103 -3.05 1.04 -1.02
N SER A 104 -3.25 -0.18 -0.52
CA SER A 104 -4.44 -0.55 0.25
C SER A 104 -4.08 -0.84 1.70
N SER A 105 -4.81 -0.24 2.66
CA SER A 105 -4.60 -0.46 4.10
C SER A 105 -3.16 -0.16 4.50
N MET A 106 -2.41 -1.13 5.05
CA MET A 106 -0.97 -1.04 5.31
C MET A 106 -0.19 -0.58 4.07
N GLY A 107 -0.55 -1.07 2.87
CA GLY A 107 0.09 -0.65 1.61
C GLY A 107 -0.10 0.84 1.33
N GLY A 108 -1.17 1.45 1.83
CA GLY A 108 -1.35 2.90 1.81
C GLY A 108 -0.33 3.63 2.68
N TRP A 109 -0.03 3.10 3.86
CA TRP A 109 1.04 3.64 4.70
C TRP A 109 2.41 3.48 4.05
N LEU A 110 2.71 2.28 3.54
CA LEU A 110 3.96 2.02 2.83
C LEU A 110 4.13 2.90 1.57
N ALA A 111 3.04 3.24 0.86
CA ALA A 111 3.06 4.16 -0.27
C ALA A 111 3.50 5.58 0.15
N LEU A 112 2.99 6.07 1.28
CA LEU A 112 3.37 7.36 1.85
C LEU A 112 4.82 7.36 2.35
N LEU A 113 5.24 6.30 3.05
CA LEU A 113 6.62 6.15 3.53
C LEU A 113 7.62 6.05 2.36
N LEU A 114 7.29 5.28 1.32
CA LEU A 114 8.09 5.17 0.10
C LEU A 114 8.28 6.54 -0.54
N ALA A 115 7.19 7.31 -0.72
CA ALA A 115 7.26 8.65 -1.26
C ALA A 115 8.13 9.57 -0.39
N LYS A 116 7.96 9.54 0.95
CA LYS A 116 8.76 10.31 1.92
C LYS A 116 10.26 10.02 1.80
N VAL A 117 10.62 8.72 1.76
CA VAL A 117 12.02 8.31 1.66
C VAL A 117 12.62 8.73 0.32
N LEU A 118 11.94 8.48 -0.79
CA LEU A 118 12.44 8.85 -2.11
C LEU A 118 12.56 10.36 -2.29
N LEU A 119 11.61 11.15 -1.78
CA LEU A 119 11.70 12.62 -1.82
C LEU A 119 12.93 13.15 -1.11
N ARG A 120 13.33 12.51 -0.01
CA ARG A 120 14.51 12.88 0.78
C ARG A 120 15.81 12.36 0.17
N ASP A 121 15.86 11.07 -0.20
CA ASP A 121 17.11 10.35 -0.47
C ASP A 121 17.40 10.13 -1.95
N ASP A 122 16.35 10.01 -2.79
CA ASP A 122 16.46 9.89 -4.26
C ASP A 122 15.39 10.72 -4.99
N PRO A 123 15.60 12.05 -5.09
CA PRO A 123 14.65 12.92 -5.80
C PRO A 123 14.46 12.56 -7.29
N ARG A 124 15.40 11.83 -7.90
CA ARG A 124 15.27 11.36 -9.28
C ARG A 124 14.24 10.23 -9.37
N ALA A 125 14.32 9.25 -8.48
CA ALA A 125 13.31 8.19 -8.39
C ALA A 125 11.96 8.76 -7.95
N ALA A 126 11.93 9.71 -7.01
CA ALA A 126 10.70 10.38 -6.56
C ALA A 126 9.91 11.03 -7.70
N ARG A 127 10.58 11.62 -8.71
CA ARG A 127 9.92 12.19 -9.90
C ARG A 127 9.17 11.17 -10.76
N ARG A 128 9.38 9.87 -10.54
CA ARG A 128 8.59 8.81 -11.18
C ARG A 128 7.26 8.55 -10.48
N ILE A 129 7.06 9.05 -9.26
CA ILE A 129 5.78 9.00 -8.58
C ILE A 129 4.89 10.08 -9.17
N ALA A 130 4.00 9.69 -10.09
CA ALA A 130 3.11 10.62 -10.80
C ALA A 130 1.79 10.88 -10.07
N GLY A 131 1.46 10.05 -9.09
CA GLY A 131 0.30 10.18 -8.22
C GLY A 131 0.19 9.01 -7.26
N ILE A 132 -0.63 9.16 -6.24
CA ILE A 132 -0.87 8.13 -5.22
C ILE A 132 -2.38 7.93 -5.05
N VAL A 133 -2.83 6.68 -5.06
CA VAL A 133 -4.18 6.28 -4.68
C VAL A 133 -4.11 5.47 -3.39
N LEU A 134 -4.77 5.94 -2.36
CA LEU A 134 -4.83 5.32 -1.04
C LEU A 134 -6.23 4.73 -0.83
N ILE A 135 -6.30 3.44 -0.60
CA ILE A 135 -7.56 2.70 -0.39
C ILE A 135 -7.62 2.29 1.07
N ALA A 136 -8.56 2.86 1.82
CA ALA A 136 -8.70 2.64 3.27
C ALA A 136 -7.33 2.69 3.99
N PRO A 137 -6.57 3.81 3.89
CA PRO A 137 -5.18 3.87 4.31
C PRO A 137 -5.02 3.74 5.83
N ALA A 138 -4.21 2.78 6.25
CA ALA A 138 -3.91 2.50 7.65
C ALA A 138 -2.54 3.08 8.06
N ALA A 139 -2.30 4.38 7.81
CA ALA A 139 -1.06 5.02 8.26
C ALA A 139 -0.94 4.96 9.79
N ASP A 140 0.28 4.75 10.29
CA ASP A 140 0.56 4.61 11.72
C ASP A 140 -0.24 3.46 12.41
N MET A 141 -0.69 2.44 11.64
CA MET A 141 -1.61 1.41 12.13
C MET A 141 -1.09 0.65 13.36
N THR A 142 0.21 0.45 13.45
CA THR A 142 0.82 -0.25 14.58
C THR A 142 0.62 0.47 15.90
N ASN A 143 0.55 1.79 15.86
CA ASN A 143 0.26 2.64 17.00
C ASN A 143 -1.25 2.89 17.15
N ASP A 144 -1.85 3.58 16.19
CA ASP A 144 -3.22 4.13 16.30
C ASP A 144 -4.32 3.06 16.19
N LEU A 145 -4.12 1.98 15.43
CA LEU A 145 -5.14 0.95 15.17
C LEU A 145 -4.85 -0.39 15.85
N MET A 146 -3.68 -0.52 16.48
CA MET A 146 -3.29 -1.74 17.19
C MET A 146 -2.94 -1.40 18.63
N TRP A 147 -1.77 -0.82 18.91
CA TRP A 147 -1.29 -0.62 20.27
C TRP A 147 -2.25 0.19 21.14
N ASP A 148 -2.78 1.30 20.64
CA ASP A 148 -3.67 2.17 21.40
C ASP A 148 -5.05 1.53 21.67
N GLU A 149 -5.49 0.62 20.78
CA GLU A 149 -6.75 -0.12 20.90
C GLU A 149 -6.62 -1.40 21.76
N PHE A 150 -5.41 -1.87 22.05
CA PHE A 150 -5.21 -3.09 22.84
C PHE A 150 -5.49 -2.87 24.32
N SER A 151 -6.22 -3.83 24.91
CA SER A 151 -6.41 -3.88 26.36
C SER A 151 -5.08 -4.09 27.11
N PRO A 152 -5.02 -3.73 28.41
CA PRO A 152 -3.83 -3.99 29.21
C PRO A 152 -3.37 -5.47 29.18
N GLU A 153 -4.32 -6.40 29.14
CA GLU A 153 -4.04 -7.85 29.12
C GLU A 153 -3.37 -8.26 27.79
N VAL A 154 -3.82 -7.71 26.66
CA VAL A 154 -3.22 -7.95 25.35
C VAL A 154 -1.81 -7.37 25.29
N ARG A 155 -1.60 -6.16 25.81
CA ARG A 155 -0.26 -5.54 25.87
C ARG A 155 0.68 -6.37 26.74
N GLN A 156 0.23 -6.82 27.92
CA GLN A 156 1.00 -7.72 28.80
C GLN A 156 1.33 -9.05 28.11
N GLN A 157 0.40 -9.61 27.34
CA GLN A 157 0.66 -10.82 26.55
C GLN A 157 1.73 -10.58 25.49
N LEU A 158 1.69 -9.46 24.76
CA LEU A 158 2.69 -9.08 23.77
C LEU A 158 4.08 -8.91 24.40
N GLU A 159 4.16 -8.22 25.53
CA GLU A 159 5.43 -8.04 26.27
C GLU A 159 6.00 -9.37 26.79
N ALA A 160 5.14 -10.28 27.24
CA ALA A 160 5.57 -11.56 27.80
C ALA A 160 5.91 -12.64 26.76
N ARG A 161 5.20 -12.65 25.61
CA ARG A 161 5.27 -13.72 24.60
C ARG A 161 5.81 -13.25 23.24
N GLY A 162 5.95 -11.95 23.03
CA GLY A 162 6.37 -11.36 21.77
C GLY A 162 5.31 -11.40 20.65
N VAL A 163 4.18 -12.09 20.85
CA VAL A 163 3.14 -12.23 19.84
C VAL A 163 1.74 -12.33 20.47
N TYR A 164 0.78 -11.68 19.79
CA TYR A 164 -0.65 -11.79 20.08
C TYR A 164 -1.39 -12.29 18.83
N GLN A 165 -2.25 -13.29 19.00
CA GLN A 165 -3.12 -13.81 17.94
C GLN A 165 -4.45 -13.04 17.99
N ARG A 166 -4.55 -11.99 17.16
CA ARG A 166 -5.78 -11.19 17.05
C ARG A 166 -6.86 -12.00 16.34
N PRO A 167 -8.03 -12.21 16.94
CA PRO A 167 -9.16 -12.85 16.27
C PRO A 167 -9.49 -12.14 14.95
N SER A 168 -9.82 -12.91 13.91
CA SER A 168 -10.20 -12.39 12.59
C SER A 168 -11.58 -12.90 12.21
N GLU A 169 -12.43 -12.03 11.67
CA GLU A 169 -13.71 -12.42 11.09
C GLU A 169 -13.56 -13.09 9.72
N TYR A 170 -12.36 -13.08 9.15
CA TYR A 170 -12.09 -13.49 7.77
C TYR A 170 -11.24 -14.77 7.65
N GLY A 171 -10.96 -15.49 8.74
CA GLY A 171 -10.17 -16.71 8.72
C GLY A 171 -9.35 -16.94 9.98
N ASP A 172 -8.14 -17.47 9.82
CA ASP A 172 -7.23 -17.73 10.92
C ASP A 172 -6.87 -16.45 11.69
N PRO A 173 -6.57 -16.54 13.00
CA PRO A 173 -6.13 -15.40 13.78
C PRO A 173 -4.90 -14.73 13.18
N MET A 174 -4.86 -13.39 13.23
CA MET A 174 -3.73 -12.61 12.74
C MET A 174 -2.63 -12.50 13.80
N PRO A 175 -1.42 -12.99 13.55
CA PRO A 175 -0.31 -12.81 14.45
C PRO A 175 0.20 -11.36 14.39
N ILE A 176 0.10 -10.65 15.51
CA ILE A 176 0.69 -9.32 15.70
C ILE A 176 1.87 -9.49 16.63
N THR A 177 3.06 -9.13 16.17
CA THR A 177 4.30 -9.27 16.95
C THR A 177 4.68 -7.96 17.62
N LEU A 178 5.31 -8.05 18.79
CA LEU A 178 5.87 -6.88 19.47
C LEU A 178 6.93 -6.19 18.59
N LYS A 179 7.74 -6.98 17.88
CA LYS A 179 8.73 -6.51 16.89
C LYS A 179 8.09 -5.60 15.84
N LEU A 180 6.95 -6.01 15.28
CA LEU A 180 6.21 -5.19 14.28
C LEU A 180 5.74 -3.86 14.88
N LEU A 181 5.21 -3.89 16.11
CA LEU A 181 4.70 -2.68 16.78
C LEU A 181 5.84 -1.70 17.12
N GLU A 182 6.94 -2.19 17.69
CA GLU A 182 8.12 -1.39 18.02
C GLU A 182 8.79 -0.82 16.78
N ASP A 183 8.83 -1.59 15.69
CA ASP A 183 9.39 -1.12 14.43
C ASP A 183 8.49 -0.06 13.78
N GLY A 184 7.18 -0.30 13.73
CA GLY A 184 6.24 0.65 13.16
C GLY A 184 6.24 2.02 13.87
N ALA A 185 6.51 2.04 15.18
CA ALA A 185 6.64 3.29 15.94
C ALA A 185 7.76 4.22 15.43
N LYS A 186 8.73 3.71 14.66
CA LYS A 186 9.79 4.51 14.02
C LYS A 186 9.32 5.23 12.75
N HIS A 187 8.15 4.88 12.22
CA HIS A 187 7.64 5.29 10.92
C HIS A 187 6.39 6.18 10.98
N LEU A 188 6.09 6.76 12.13
CA LEU A 188 4.89 7.56 12.32
C LEU A 188 4.88 8.79 11.40
N LEU A 189 3.74 9.03 10.74
CA LEU A 189 3.51 10.13 9.80
C LEU A 189 2.47 11.14 10.28
N LEU A 190 1.43 10.68 10.96
CA LEU A 190 0.24 11.49 11.24
C LEU A 190 0.53 12.72 12.09
N LYS A 191 1.53 12.63 12.99
CA LYS A 191 1.94 13.76 13.84
C LYS A 191 2.85 14.76 13.15
N THR A 192 3.66 14.31 12.19
CA THR A 192 4.66 15.15 11.51
C THR A 192 4.16 15.74 10.20
N GLY A 193 3.13 15.11 9.63
CA GLY A 193 2.65 15.42 8.31
C GLY A 193 3.61 14.97 7.19
N LEU A 194 3.12 15.06 5.95
CA LEU A 194 3.91 14.77 4.75
C LEU A 194 3.47 15.68 3.60
N GLU A 195 4.42 16.43 3.05
CA GLU A 195 4.19 17.19 1.82
C GLU A 195 4.48 16.32 0.59
N LEU A 196 3.53 16.28 -0.35
CA LEU A 196 3.61 15.49 -1.57
C LEU A 196 3.44 16.38 -2.80
N PRO A 197 4.39 16.38 -3.74
CA PRO A 197 4.33 17.22 -4.94
C PRO A 197 3.42 16.64 -6.04
N CYS A 198 2.88 15.44 -5.84
CA CYS A 198 2.01 14.75 -6.80
C CYS A 198 0.55 14.67 -6.32
N PRO A 199 -0.42 14.45 -7.22
CA PRO A 199 -1.81 14.24 -6.84
C PRO A 199 -1.99 13.04 -5.91
N VAL A 200 -2.88 13.18 -4.90
CA VAL A 200 -3.27 12.09 -3.99
C VAL A 200 -4.79 11.93 -4.00
N ARG A 201 -5.24 10.69 -4.06
CA ARG A 201 -6.67 10.31 -3.98
C ARG A 201 -6.85 9.30 -2.86
N ILE A 202 -7.67 9.63 -1.88
CA ILE A 202 -8.04 8.74 -0.78
C ILE A 202 -9.45 8.21 -1.03
N LEU A 203 -9.62 6.89 -1.04
CA LEU A 203 -10.89 6.20 -1.18
C LEU A 203 -11.18 5.47 0.13
N GLN A 204 -12.26 5.88 0.84
CA GLN A 204 -12.59 5.36 2.17
C GLN A 204 -14.02 4.87 2.25
N GLY A 205 -14.22 3.70 2.83
CA GLY A 205 -15.55 3.16 3.14
C GLY A 205 -16.15 3.81 4.38
N SER A 206 -17.44 4.19 4.34
CA SER A 206 -18.09 4.81 5.50
C SER A 206 -18.48 3.82 6.61
N SER A 207 -18.41 2.53 6.33
CA SER A 207 -18.72 1.43 7.25
C SER A 207 -17.52 0.49 7.44
N ASP A 208 -16.30 1.04 7.34
CA ASP A 208 -15.06 0.33 7.54
C ASP A 208 -14.77 0.17 9.05
N PRO A 209 -14.78 -1.07 9.58
CA PRO A 209 -14.52 -1.32 11.00
C PRO A 209 -13.01 -1.42 11.31
N ASP A 210 -12.17 -1.75 10.33
CA ASP A 210 -10.74 -1.98 10.53
C ASP A 210 -9.95 -0.66 10.49
N VAL A 211 -10.32 0.22 9.53
CA VAL A 211 -9.78 1.58 9.41
C VAL A 211 -10.97 2.54 9.41
N PRO A 212 -11.38 3.07 10.57
CA PRO A 212 -12.53 3.96 10.66
C PRO A 212 -12.36 5.21 9.77
N PRO A 213 -13.45 5.79 9.22
CA PRO A 213 -13.40 7.03 8.43
C PRO A 213 -12.69 8.19 9.15
N SER A 214 -12.78 8.24 10.48
CA SER A 214 -12.06 9.21 11.30
C SER A 214 -10.54 9.05 11.21
N HIS A 215 -10.04 7.82 11.06
CA HIS A 215 -8.61 7.57 10.84
C HIS A 215 -8.17 8.00 9.44
N ALA A 216 -8.95 7.69 8.42
CA ALA A 216 -8.67 8.17 7.05
C ALA A 216 -8.70 9.70 6.96
N LEU A 217 -9.54 10.37 7.76
CA LEU A 217 -9.54 11.83 7.87
C LEU A 217 -8.24 12.34 8.51
N LYS A 218 -7.72 11.70 9.56
CA LYS A 218 -6.39 12.04 10.12
C LYS A 218 -5.28 11.92 9.05
N VAL A 219 -5.34 10.87 8.22
CA VAL A 219 -4.40 10.72 7.10
C VAL A 219 -4.54 11.87 6.11
N PHE A 220 -5.78 12.23 5.73
CA PHE A 220 -6.05 13.35 4.83
C PHE A 220 -5.50 14.67 5.38
N GLU A 221 -5.74 14.96 6.65
CA GLU A 221 -5.28 16.18 7.33
C GLU A 221 -3.75 16.25 7.50
N ALA A 222 -3.09 15.10 7.65
CA ALA A 222 -1.63 15.03 7.76
C ALA A 222 -0.91 15.21 6.42
N LEU A 223 -1.63 15.13 5.29
CA LEU A 223 -1.05 15.31 3.96
C LEU A 223 -1.20 16.76 3.50
N SER A 224 -0.14 17.29 2.89
CA SER A 224 -0.16 18.59 2.20
C SER A 224 0.37 18.44 0.77
N GLY A 225 -0.11 19.31 -0.13
CA GLY A 225 0.26 19.27 -1.54
C GLY A 225 -0.76 19.97 -2.43
N PRO A 226 -0.48 20.10 -3.73
CA PRO A 226 -1.29 20.91 -4.65
C PRO A 226 -2.65 20.28 -5.02
N ASP A 227 -2.79 18.97 -4.87
CA ASP A 227 -3.99 18.27 -5.35
C ASP A 227 -4.24 16.98 -4.53
N ILE A 228 -4.95 17.14 -3.41
CA ILE A 228 -5.30 16.03 -2.50
C ILE A 228 -6.82 16.00 -2.33
N THR A 229 -7.43 14.86 -2.59
CA THR A 229 -8.87 14.67 -2.39
C THR A 229 -9.17 13.36 -1.67
N MET A 230 -10.26 13.35 -0.90
CA MET A 230 -10.79 12.17 -0.24
C MET A 230 -12.23 11.93 -0.68
N THR A 231 -12.54 10.69 -1.05
CA THR A 231 -13.87 10.22 -1.40
C THR A 231 -14.37 9.25 -0.34
N LEU A 232 -15.47 9.60 0.33
CA LEU A 232 -16.14 8.73 1.27
C LEU A 232 -17.24 7.94 0.56
N ILE A 233 -17.13 6.61 0.57
CA ILE A 233 -18.01 5.68 -0.13
C ILE A 233 -19.07 5.18 0.85
N LYS A 234 -20.32 5.59 0.68
CA LYS A 234 -21.43 5.24 1.56
C LYS A 234 -21.63 3.72 1.63
N GLY A 235 -21.63 3.17 2.85
CA GLY A 235 -21.78 1.73 3.09
C GLY A 235 -20.60 0.86 2.66
N GLY A 236 -19.50 1.46 2.19
CA GLY A 236 -18.28 0.71 1.88
C GLY A 236 -17.63 0.16 3.15
N ASP A 237 -17.19 -1.09 3.10
CA ASP A 237 -16.39 -1.77 4.11
C ASP A 237 -14.88 -1.56 3.89
N HIS A 238 -14.04 -2.21 4.71
CA HIS A 238 -12.58 -2.15 4.56
C HIS A 238 -12.07 -2.71 3.23
N ARG A 239 -12.75 -3.72 2.71
CA ARG A 239 -12.33 -4.40 1.48
C ARG A 239 -12.51 -3.55 0.23
N LEU A 240 -13.57 -2.74 0.17
CA LEU A 240 -13.94 -1.96 -1.01
C LEU A 240 -13.87 -2.80 -2.30
N SER A 241 -14.44 -4.01 -2.26
CA SER A 241 -14.28 -5.04 -3.30
C SER A 241 -15.53 -5.34 -4.12
N THR A 242 -16.63 -4.60 -3.93
CA THR A 242 -17.78 -4.71 -4.81
C THR A 242 -17.44 -4.22 -6.23
N ARG A 243 -18.17 -4.68 -7.23
CA ARG A 243 -17.93 -4.28 -8.64
C ARG A 243 -17.87 -2.76 -8.82
N GLY A 244 -18.79 -2.01 -8.19
CA GLY A 244 -18.81 -0.54 -8.29
C GLY A 244 -17.60 0.11 -7.62
N GLN A 245 -17.16 -0.42 -6.47
CA GLN A 245 -15.99 0.07 -5.76
C GLN A 245 -14.68 -0.23 -6.53
N LEU A 246 -14.57 -1.43 -7.12
CA LEU A 246 -13.42 -1.77 -7.98
C LEU A 246 -13.37 -0.90 -9.24
N MET A 247 -14.53 -0.59 -9.84
CA MET A 247 -14.59 0.37 -10.95
C MET A 247 -14.09 1.75 -10.53
N LEU A 248 -14.55 2.28 -9.39
CA LEU A 248 -14.10 3.57 -8.86
C LEU A 248 -12.58 3.60 -8.62
N ILE A 249 -12.01 2.53 -8.04
CA ILE A 249 -10.56 2.40 -7.83
C ILE A 249 -9.81 2.47 -9.16
N ARG A 250 -10.27 1.70 -10.16
CA ARG A 250 -9.68 1.65 -11.50
C ARG A 250 -9.75 2.99 -12.21
N GLU A 251 -10.92 3.63 -12.20
CA GLU A 251 -11.14 4.93 -12.82
C GLU A 251 -10.27 6.02 -12.19
N THR A 252 -10.18 6.03 -10.84
CA THR A 252 -9.32 6.96 -10.10
C THR A 252 -7.85 6.78 -10.49
N ALA A 253 -7.36 5.55 -10.55
CA ALA A 253 -5.98 5.27 -10.94
C ALA A 253 -5.71 5.63 -12.41
N LEU A 254 -6.66 5.34 -13.31
CA LEU A 254 -6.54 5.64 -14.73
C LEU A 254 -6.52 7.16 -15.00
N GLN A 255 -7.41 7.92 -14.38
CA GLN A 255 -7.44 9.39 -14.52
C GLN A 255 -6.11 10.03 -14.13
N LEU A 256 -5.49 9.58 -13.02
CA LEU A 256 -4.18 10.08 -12.63
C LEU A 256 -3.08 9.68 -13.63
N ALA A 257 -3.13 8.45 -14.17
CA ALA A 257 -2.16 7.99 -15.16
C ALA A 257 -2.29 8.74 -16.50
N GLU A 258 -3.50 9.01 -16.97
CA GLU A 258 -3.76 9.78 -18.17
C GLU A 258 -3.29 11.23 -18.03
N ARG A 259 -3.58 11.86 -16.88
CA ARG A 259 -3.07 13.19 -16.55
C ARG A 259 -1.54 13.24 -16.55
N ALA A 260 -0.87 12.21 -16.02
CA ALA A 260 0.58 12.13 -16.00
C ALA A 260 1.21 11.98 -17.39
N ASP A 261 0.45 11.44 -18.34
CA ASP A 261 0.82 11.34 -19.77
C ASP A 261 0.48 12.62 -20.56
N GLY A 262 -0.16 13.62 -19.95
CA GLY A 262 -0.62 14.83 -20.63
C GLY A 262 -1.90 14.63 -21.45
N ILE A 263 -2.62 13.54 -21.22
CA ILE A 263 -3.94 13.29 -21.79
C ILE A 263 -4.95 14.02 -20.89
N THR A 264 -5.48 15.11 -21.37
CA THR A 264 -6.55 15.85 -20.67
C THR A 264 -7.88 15.13 -20.92
N PRO A 265 -8.71 14.87 -19.87
CA PRO A 265 -10.05 14.31 -20.07
C PRO A 265 -10.98 15.27 -20.82
#